data_5bee7560055ab74a5a0cadc1c3fa475c
#
_entry.id   5bee7560055ab74a5a0cadc1c3fa475c
#
_cell.length_a   1.000
_cell.length_b   1.000
_cell.length_c   1.000
_cell.angle_alpha   90.00
_cell.angle_beta   90.00
_cell.angle_gamma   90.00
#
_symmetry.space_group_name_H-M   'P 1'
#
loop_
_entity.id
_entity.type
_entity.pdbx_description
1 polymer ?
#
loop_
_entity_poly.entity_id
_entity_poly.type
_entity_poly.pdbx_seq_one_letter_code
_entity_poly.pdbx_strand_id
1 'polypeptide(L)'
;DAATGAKQIKLLGLSGTYVQMMTENIPNFRGAAAPYGLGYVPGPWMQSIQVSKGSSSVKNGYESITGQINVEFKKPQLPEADWVSANLFASSTNRYEANADATVKLSKRWSTSLLAHYENETKSHDSNDDGFVDIPRVEQYNVWNRWAYMGDHYVFQAGIKALHETRNSGQIAHGNTPSHDLYEIGIKTNRYEAFTKNAYIFDKEKNTNLALILQGTLHNQDANYGRKLYDVDQSNFYASLLFETELSKQHSLSAGLSFNYDGYDQNYRLTNQAEEGLTKKFVKESVPGAYVQYTFNLNDQLMLM
;
A
#
# COMPACT_ATOMS: atom_id res chain seq x y z
N ASP A 1 9.05 -8.89 12.66
CA ASP A 1 10.50 -9.11 12.67
C ASP A 1 11.18 -7.94 13.39
N ALA A 2 11.83 -8.23 14.53
CA ALA A 2 12.50 -7.20 15.32
C ALA A 2 13.70 -6.58 14.59
N ALA A 3 14.44 -7.38 13.83
CA ALA A 3 15.66 -6.93 13.16
C ALA A 3 15.42 -5.89 12.06
N THR A 4 14.35 -6.02 11.29
CA THR A 4 14.05 -5.15 10.14
C THR A 4 12.84 -4.26 10.36
N GLY A 5 12.05 -4.51 11.43
CA GLY A 5 10.77 -3.88 11.65
C GLY A 5 9.69 -4.30 10.65
N ALA A 6 9.92 -5.36 9.85
CA ALA A 6 8.93 -5.89 8.94
C ALA A 6 7.70 -6.39 9.71
N LYS A 7 6.52 -5.99 9.26
CA LYS A 7 5.24 -6.36 9.87
C LYS A 7 4.48 -7.25 8.90
N GLN A 8 4.04 -8.40 9.39
CA GLN A 8 3.23 -9.34 8.61
C GLN A 8 1.94 -9.67 9.34
N ILE A 9 0.85 -9.67 8.60
CA ILE A 9 -0.44 -10.15 9.10
C ILE A 9 -0.57 -11.62 8.72
N LYS A 10 -0.90 -12.46 9.70
CA LYS A 10 -1.21 -13.87 9.48
C LYS A 10 -2.73 -14.04 9.49
N LEU A 11 -3.28 -14.62 8.44
CA LEU A 11 -4.68 -15.00 8.36
C LEU A 11 -4.77 -16.52 8.18
N LEU A 12 -5.70 -17.17 8.89
CA LEU A 12 -5.92 -18.61 8.85
C LEU A 12 -4.63 -19.43 9.13
N GLY A 13 -3.72 -18.90 9.93
CA GLY A 13 -2.47 -19.56 10.30
C GLY A 13 -1.34 -19.48 9.28
N LEU A 14 -1.57 -18.92 8.09
CA LEU A 14 -0.55 -18.78 7.04
C LEU A 14 0.12 -17.40 7.08
N SER A 15 1.32 -17.30 6.50
CA SER A 15 2.12 -16.08 6.48
C SER A 15 1.47 -14.96 5.66
N GLY A 16 1.92 -13.72 5.87
CA GLY A 16 1.40 -12.54 5.20
C GLY A 16 1.57 -12.53 3.68
N THR A 17 2.45 -13.35 3.11
CA THR A 17 2.59 -13.54 1.66
C THR A 17 1.34 -14.09 0.98
N TYR A 18 0.46 -14.75 1.72
CA TYR A 18 -0.82 -15.27 1.24
C TYR A 18 -2.00 -14.34 1.48
N VAL A 19 -1.74 -13.16 2.04
CA VAL A 19 -2.73 -12.11 2.30
C VAL A 19 -2.57 -11.01 1.27
N GLN A 20 -3.61 -10.75 0.51
CA GLN A 20 -3.61 -9.64 -0.43
C GLN A 20 -3.79 -8.30 0.31
N MET A 21 -2.84 -7.40 0.11
CA MET A 21 -2.96 -6.03 0.59
C MET A 21 -3.55 -5.14 -0.50
N MET A 22 -4.50 -4.31 -0.12
CA MET A 22 -5.14 -3.35 -1.01
C MET A 22 -5.23 -1.97 -0.37
N THR A 23 -5.22 -0.96 -1.20
CA THR A 23 -5.57 0.41 -0.82
C THR A 23 -6.70 0.88 -1.72
N GLU A 24 -7.85 1.20 -1.11
CA GLU A 24 -9.03 1.66 -1.84
C GLU A 24 -9.47 0.72 -2.97
N ASN A 25 -9.49 -0.59 -2.68
CA ASN A 25 -9.83 -1.65 -3.62
C ASN A 25 -8.88 -1.77 -4.83
N ILE A 26 -7.66 -1.26 -4.71
CA ILE A 26 -6.59 -1.46 -5.70
C ILE A 26 -5.50 -2.31 -5.05
N PRO A 27 -5.06 -3.43 -5.67
CA PRO A 27 -3.94 -4.24 -5.18
C PRO A 27 -2.70 -3.37 -4.96
N ASN A 28 -2.09 -3.45 -3.78
CA ASN A 28 -0.94 -2.61 -3.41
C ASN A 28 0.01 -3.37 -2.47
N PHE A 29 1.20 -2.80 -2.23
CA PHE A 29 2.23 -3.35 -1.33
C PHE A 29 2.62 -4.80 -1.66
N ARG A 30 2.89 -5.06 -2.94
CA ARG A 30 3.33 -6.34 -3.47
C ARG A 30 4.86 -6.41 -3.54
N GLY A 31 5.41 -7.61 -3.72
CA GLY A 31 6.84 -7.81 -3.94
C GLY A 31 7.73 -7.24 -2.84
N ALA A 32 8.68 -6.38 -3.19
CA ALA A 32 9.64 -5.78 -2.27
C ALA A 32 8.98 -4.90 -1.19
N ALA A 33 7.84 -4.29 -1.49
CA ALA A 33 7.08 -3.47 -0.55
C ALA A 33 6.30 -4.30 0.49
N ALA A 34 6.02 -5.58 0.23
CA ALA A 34 5.12 -6.39 1.07
C ALA A 34 5.55 -6.48 2.55
N PRO A 35 6.83 -6.64 2.93
CA PRO A 35 7.24 -6.70 4.31
C PRO A 35 7.03 -5.40 5.10
N TYR A 36 7.02 -4.26 4.42
CA TYR A 36 6.98 -2.92 5.02
C TYR A 36 5.69 -2.16 4.76
N GLY A 37 4.82 -2.68 3.88
CA GLY A 37 3.61 -2.00 3.40
C GLY A 37 2.67 -1.51 4.51
N LEU A 38 2.56 -2.25 5.62
CA LEU A 38 1.80 -1.81 6.79
C LEU A 38 2.40 -0.57 7.47
N GLY A 39 3.74 -0.39 7.39
CA GLY A 39 4.43 0.80 7.88
C GLY A 39 4.25 2.02 6.97
N TYR A 40 3.84 1.82 5.72
CA TYR A 40 3.62 2.90 4.75
C TYR A 40 2.22 3.51 4.81
N VAL A 41 1.40 3.06 5.77
CA VAL A 41 0.02 3.49 5.98
C VAL A 41 -0.09 4.18 7.33
N PRO A 42 0.05 5.52 7.40
CA PRO A 42 -0.12 6.26 8.64
C PRO A 42 -1.53 6.09 9.21
N GLY A 43 -1.63 5.77 10.51
CA GLY A 43 -2.90 5.56 11.20
C GLY A 43 -3.89 6.70 11.03
N PRO A 44 -3.49 7.98 11.23
CA PRO A 44 -4.38 9.12 11.09
C PRO A 44 -4.94 9.36 9.68
N TRP A 45 -4.36 8.74 8.65
CA TRP A 45 -4.87 8.83 7.28
C TRP A 45 -6.01 7.85 7.00
N MET A 46 -6.11 6.79 7.78
CA MET A 46 -7.10 5.73 7.57
C MET A 46 -8.51 6.20 7.94
N GLN A 47 -9.46 5.92 7.06
CA GLN A 47 -10.89 6.07 7.29
C GLN A 47 -11.50 4.75 7.77
N SER A 48 -11.10 3.65 7.16
CA SER A 48 -11.53 2.30 7.56
C SER A 48 -10.54 1.23 7.11
N ILE A 49 -10.58 0.09 7.76
CA ILE A 49 -9.86 -1.13 7.38
C ILE A 49 -10.89 -2.25 7.24
N GLN A 50 -10.89 -2.90 6.09
CA GLN A 50 -11.76 -4.04 5.79
C GLN A 50 -10.90 -5.29 5.75
N VAL A 51 -11.29 -6.33 6.48
CA VAL A 51 -10.58 -7.61 6.53
C VAL A 51 -11.54 -8.72 6.10
N SER A 52 -11.22 -9.39 5.00
CA SER A 52 -11.90 -10.59 4.54
C SER A 52 -11.03 -11.80 4.77
N LYS A 53 -11.59 -12.89 5.30
CA LYS A 53 -10.90 -14.17 5.48
C LYS A 53 -11.28 -15.13 4.35
N GLY A 54 -10.32 -15.93 3.88
CA GLY A 54 -10.50 -16.85 2.76
C GLY A 54 -10.22 -16.20 1.41
N SER A 55 -10.47 -16.92 0.32
CA SER A 55 -10.31 -16.40 -1.03
C SER A 55 -11.28 -15.25 -1.30
N SER A 56 -10.78 -14.16 -1.85
CA SER A 56 -11.62 -13.04 -2.25
C SER A 56 -12.20 -13.20 -3.66
N SER A 57 -13.12 -12.30 -4.02
CA SER A 57 -13.64 -12.23 -5.38
C SER A 57 -12.52 -11.95 -6.39
N VAL A 58 -12.53 -12.63 -7.53
CA VAL A 58 -11.65 -12.37 -8.68
C VAL A 58 -11.71 -10.92 -9.18
N LYS A 59 -12.77 -10.19 -8.86
CA LYS A 59 -12.91 -8.75 -9.09
C LYS A 59 -11.75 -7.94 -8.49
N ASN A 60 -11.21 -8.40 -7.35
CA ASN A 60 -10.16 -7.72 -6.60
C ASN A 60 -8.74 -8.25 -6.89
N GLY A 61 -8.59 -9.16 -7.83
CA GLY A 61 -7.32 -9.79 -8.16
C GLY A 61 -7.24 -11.25 -7.75
N TYR A 62 -6.06 -11.86 -7.89
CA TYR A 62 -5.84 -13.31 -7.76
C TYR A 62 -5.00 -13.71 -6.55
N GLU A 63 -4.46 -12.76 -5.78
CA GLU A 63 -3.45 -13.03 -4.75
C GLU A 63 -4.04 -13.37 -3.38
N SER A 64 -5.35 -13.22 -3.20
CA SER A 64 -6.01 -13.49 -1.92
C SER A 64 -6.23 -15.00 -1.74
N ILE A 65 -5.29 -15.66 -1.08
CA ILE A 65 -5.39 -17.09 -0.74
C ILE A 65 -6.03 -17.26 0.64
N THR A 66 -5.52 -16.57 1.66
CA THR A 66 -5.99 -16.66 3.04
C THR A 66 -6.85 -15.49 3.46
N GLY A 67 -6.83 -14.42 2.70
CA GLY A 67 -7.64 -13.25 2.96
C GLY A 67 -7.12 -12.00 2.26
N GLN A 68 -7.87 -10.95 2.47
CA GLN A 68 -7.64 -9.64 1.89
C GLN A 68 -7.76 -8.57 2.97
N ILE A 69 -6.87 -7.61 2.94
CA ILE A 69 -6.94 -6.41 3.77
C ILE A 69 -7.01 -5.21 2.85
N ASN A 70 -8.10 -4.47 2.92
CA ASN A 70 -8.28 -3.23 2.19
C ASN A 70 -8.28 -2.05 3.16
N VAL A 71 -7.43 -1.07 2.89
CA VAL A 71 -7.36 0.18 3.65
C VAL A 71 -8.02 1.28 2.84
N GLU A 72 -9.05 1.89 3.40
CA GLU A 72 -9.65 3.10 2.87
C GLU A 72 -9.06 4.32 3.57
N PHE A 73 -8.65 5.30 2.81
CA PHE A 73 -8.10 6.55 3.33
C PHE A 73 -9.13 7.67 3.34
N LYS A 74 -8.86 8.73 4.10
CA LYS A 74 -9.62 9.97 4.05
C LYS A 74 -9.66 10.49 2.61
N LYS A 75 -10.87 10.69 2.08
CA LYS A 75 -11.09 11.09 0.67
C LYS A 75 -11.45 12.57 0.60
N PRO A 76 -11.06 13.27 -0.46
CA PRO A 76 -11.54 14.63 -0.73
C PRO A 76 -12.98 14.58 -1.24
N GLN A 77 -13.89 13.91 -0.51
CA GLN A 77 -15.31 13.97 -0.78
C GLN A 77 -15.75 15.41 -0.51
N LEU A 78 -16.71 15.91 -1.29
CA LEU A 78 -17.21 17.27 -1.13
C LEU A 78 -17.64 17.49 0.33
N PRO A 79 -16.78 18.04 1.18
CA PRO A 79 -17.17 18.31 2.55
C PRO A 79 -18.17 19.46 2.55
N GLU A 80 -19.02 19.52 3.56
CA GLU A 80 -19.89 20.70 3.76
C GLU A 80 -19.04 21.95 3.98
N ALA A 81 -17.85 21.80 4.58
CA ALA A 81 -16.87 22.85 4.80
C ALA A 81 -15.45 22.33 4.61
N ASP A 82 -14.52 23.23 4.28
CA ASP A 82 -13.08 22.96 4.31
C ASP A 82 -12.66 22.57 5.72
N TRP A 83 -11.71 21.65 5.84
CA TRP A 83 -11.22 21.22 7.13
C TRP A 83 -9.72 20.97 7.12
N VAL A 84 -9.12 21.13 8.29
CA VAL A 84 -7.70 20.83 8.56
C VAL A 84 -7.62 20.05 9.85
N SER A 85 -6.81 19.00 9.88
CA SER A 85 -6.49 18.31 11.12
C SER A 85 -4.98 18.09 11.25
N ALA A 86 -4.52 18.03 12.50
CA ALA A 86 -3.16 17.70 12.85
C ALA A 86 -3.16 16.71 14.02
N ASN A 87 -2.24 15.76 13.98
CA ASN A 87 -2.02 14.79 15.03
C ASN A 87 -0.53 14.71 15.34
N LEU A 88 -0.17 14.78 16.62
CA LEU A 88 1.19 14.61 17.10
C LEU A 88 1.22 13.43 18.07
N PHE A 89 2.23 12.58 17.92
CA PHE A 89 2.46 11.45 18.80
C PHE A 89 3.92 11.44 19.28
N ALA A 90 4.10 11.07 20.55
CA ALA A 90 5.41 10.84 21.14
C ALA A 90 5.34 9.65 22.10
N SER A 91 6.37 8.81 22.09
CA SER A 91 6.46 7.65 22.99
C SER A 91 7.72 7.69 23.87
N SER A 92 7.72 6.87 24.92
CA SER A 92 8.88 6.66 25.78
C SER A 92 10.07 5.99 25.05
N THR A 93 9.83 5.36 23.90
CA THR A 93 10.88 4.79 23.02
C THR A 93 11.54 5.84 22.13
N ASN A 94 11.29 7.13 22.35
CA ASN A 94 11.80 8.24 21.54
C ASN A 94 11.31 8.21 20.08
N ARG A 95 10.12 7.67 19.85
CA ARG A 95 9.40 7.75 18.58
C ARG A 95 8.51 8.98 18.58
N TYR A 96 8.62 9.76 17.53
CA TYR A 96 7.85 10.97 17.30
C TYR A 96 7.15 10.87 15.96
N GLU A 97 5.88 11.22 15.92
CA GLU A 97 5.12 11.30 14.67
C GLU A 97 4.38 12.63 14.59
N ALA A 98 4.35 13.19 13.38
CA ALA A 98 3.55 14.34 13.04
C ALA A 98 2.71 14.02 11.80
N ASN A 99 1.40 14.20 11.92
CA ASN A 99 0.47 14.04 10.81
C ASN A 99 -0.30 15.32 10.62
N ALA A 100 -0.50 15.71 9.36
CA ALA A 100 -1.38 16.80 8.99
C ALA A 100 -2.19 16.40 7.77
N ASP A 101 -3.47 16.76 7.77
CA ASP A 101 -4.31 16.57 6.62
C ASP A 101 -5.28 17.74 6.44
N ALA A 102 -5.47 18.15 5.20
CA ALA A 102 -6.33 19.26 4.83
C ALA A 102 -7.17 18.87 3.62
N THR A 103 -8.45 19.24 3.63
CA THR A 103 -9.35 19.11 2.50
C THR A 103 -9.98 20.45 2.16
N VAL A 104 -9.92 20.81 0.90
CA VAL A 104 -10.41 22.10 0.37
C VAL A 104 -11.41 21.84 -0.76
N LYS A 105 -12.55 22.48 -0.67
CA LYS A 105 -13.55 22.53 -1.73
C LYS A 105 -13.23 23.63 -2.71
N LEU A 106 -12.80 23.25 -3.91
CA LEU A 106 -12.42 24.20 -4.96
C LEU A 106 -13.63 24.75 -5.72
N SER A 107 -14.70 23.93 -5.84
CA SER A 107 -15.95 24.30 -6.49
C SER A 107 -17.10 23.40 -6.04
N LYS A 108 -18.30 23.57 -6.62
CA LYS A 108 -19.44 22.67 -6.35
C LYS A 108 -19.19 21.19 -6.68
N ARG A 109 -18.20 20.91 -7.54
CA ARG A 109 -17.92 19.55 -8.04
C ARG A 109 -16.47 19.11 -7.82
N TRP A 110 -15.56 20.01 -7.51
CA TRP A 110 -14.14 19.72 -7.32
C TRP A 110 -13.71 19.92 -5.88
N SER A 111 -12.94 18.97 -5.38
CA SER A 111 -12.25 19.06 -4.10
C SER A 111 -10.85 18.45 -4.20
N THR A 112 -9.98 18.87 -3.30
CA THR A 112 -8.63 18.33 -3.17
C THR A 112 -8.30 18.09 -1.70
N SER A 113 -7.47 17.12 -1.42
CA SER A 113 -6.89 16.93 -0.10
C SER A 113 -5.38 16.69 -0.16
N LEU A 114 -4.70 17.13 0.88
CA LEU A 114 -3.30 16.87 1.12
C LEU A 114 -3.17 16.15 2.46
N LEU A 115 -2.48 15.02 2.47
CA LEU A 115 -2.12 14.26 3.66
C LEU A 115 -0.60 14.24 3.76
N ALA A 116 -0.06 14.58 4.92
CA ALA A 116 1.36 14.58 5.21
C ALA A 116 1.64 13.81 6.49
N HIS A 117 2.72 13.05 6.50
CA HIS A 117 3.19 12.27 7.63
C HIS A 117 4.71 12.34 7.74
N TYR A 118 5.16 12.51 8.96
CA TYR A 118 6.55 12.37 9.36
C TYR A 118 6.65 11.47 10.58
N GLU A 119 7.60 10.55 10.56
CA GLU A 119 7.93 9.68 11.69
C GLU A 119 9.45 9.68 11.88
N ASN A 120 9.88 9.72 13.14
CA ASN A 120 11.29 9.55 13.48
C ASN A 120 11.44 8.82 14.81
N GLU A 121 12.20 7.72 14.80
CA GLU A 121 12.68 7.03 15.98
C GLU A 121 14.16 7.34 16.19
N THR A 122 14.46 8.20 17.17
CA THR A 122 15.76 8.87 17.28
C THR A 122 16.81 8.07 18.04
N LYS A 123 16.40 7.05 18.81
CA LYS A 123 17.31 6.26 19.66
C LYS A 123 17.21 4.78 19.39
N SER A 124 18.35 4.10 19.50
CA SER A 124 18.40 2.65 19.59
C SER A 124 18.11 2.21 21.02
N HIS A 125 17.30 1.17 21.16
CA HIS A 125 16.96 0.55 22.43
C HIS A 125 17.44 -0.90 22.40
N ASP A 126 18.07 -1.32 23.51
CA ASP A 126 18.47 -2.69 23.80
C ASP A 126 18.04 -2.92 25.27
N SER A 127 16.84 -3.44 25.46
CA SER A 127 16.23 -3.59 26.78
C SER A 127 16.60 -4.90 27.46
N ASN A 128 17.14 -5.83 26.69
CA ASN A 128 17.53 -7.17 27.17
C ASN A 128 19.04 -7.35 27.24
N ASP A 129 19.83 -6.31 26.92
CA ASP A 129 21.29 -6.27 26.95
C ASP A 129 21.96 -7.37 26.09
N ASP A 130 21.33 -7.74 24.95
CA ASP A 130 21.88 -8.75 24.03
C ASP A 130 22.82 -8.15 22.98
N GLY A 131 22.97 -6.84 22.96
CA GLY A 131 23.82 -6.10 22.03
C GLY A 131 23.19 -5.85 20.68
N PHE A 132 21.87 -6.08 20.53
CA PHE A 132 21.13 -5.76 19.32
C PHE A 132 20.02 -4.72 19.58
N VAL A 133 19.67 -3.98 18.53
CA VAL A 133 18.58 -3.03 18.57
C VAL A 133 17.24 -3.77 18.61
N ASP A 134 16.43 -3.56 19.66
CA ASP A 134 15.10 -4.17 19.82
C ASP A 134 14.11 -3.71 18.77
N ILE A 135 14.15 -2.41 18.41
CA ILE A 135 13.24 -1.76 17.48
C ILE A 135 14.08 -0.94 16.50
N PRO A 136 14.01 -1.20 15.18
CA PRO A 136 14.74 -0.41 14.18
C PRO A 136 14.41 1.08 14.29
N ARG A 137 15.43 1.91 14.18
CA ARG A 137 15.24 3.36 14.02
C ARG A 137 14.66 3.61 12.64
N VAL A 138 13.50 4.22 12.61
CA VAL A 138 12.80 4.57 11.37
C VAL A 138 12.75 6.08 11.24
N GLU A 139 13.06 6.60 10.07
CA GLU A 139 12.72 7.95 9.66
C GLU A 139 11.92 7.87 8.36
N GLN A 140 10.70 8.41 8.38
CA GLN A 140 9.79 8.34 7.24
C GLN A 140 9.17 9.70 6.94
N TYR A 141 9.14 10.03 5.66
CA TYR A 141 8.38 11.13 5.08
C TYR A 141 7.38 10.56 4.10
N ASN A 142 6.11 10.94 4.23
CA ASN A 142 5.05 10.42 3.38
C ASN A 142 4.05 11.54 3.08
N VAL A 143 3.79 11.79 1.81
CA VAL A 143 2.90 12.86 1.36
C VAL A 143 1.97 12.32 0.28
N TRP A 144 0.70 12.64 0.39
CA TRP A 144 -0.32 12.24 -0.58
C TRP A 144 -1.22 13.42 -0.94
N ASN A 145 -1.22 13.83 -2.20
CA ASN A 145 -2.17 14.79 -2.74
C ASN A 145 -3.25 14.06 -3.54
N ARG A 146 -4.51 14.39 -3.29
CA ARG A 146 -5.68 13.72 -3.84
C ARG A 146 -6.65 14.73 -4.42
N TRP A 147 -7.35 14.33 -5.47
CA TRP A 147 -8.35 15.13 -6.18
C TRP A 147 -9.61 14.32 -6.39
N ALA A 148 -10.77 14.96 -6.28
CA ALA A 148 -12.05 14.39 -6.61
C ALA A 148 -12.92 15.35 -7.41
N TYR A 149 -13.63 14.79 -8.38
CA TYR A 149 -14.69 15.45 -9.12
C TYR A 149 -15.97 14.63 -8.99
N MET A 150 -17.07 15.28 -8.63
CA MET A 150 -18.38 14.68 -8.43
C MET A 150 -19.39 15.37 -9.34
N GLY A 151 -19.62 14.81 -10.52
CA GLY A 151 -20.64 15.24 -11.47
C GLY A 151 -21.88 14.37 -11.43
N ASP A 152 -22.89 14.73 -12.23
CA ASP A 152 -24.16 14.00 -12.27
C ASP A 152 -24.05 12.62 -12.92
N HIS A 153 -23.20 12.50 -13.94
CA HIS A 153 -22.96 11.28 -14.69
C HIS A 153 -21.50 10.84 -14.71
N TYR A 154 -20.60 11.65 -14.18
CA TYR A 154 -19.17 11.33 -14.16
C TYR A 154 -18.58 11.62 -12.80
N VAL A 155 -17.85 10.61 -12.28
CA VAL A 155 -17.10 10.68 -11.03
C VAL A 155 -15.63 10.40 -11.35
N PHE A 156 -14.76 11.26 -10.83
CA PHE A 156 -13.32 11.12 -11.00
C PHE A 156 -12.62 11.25 -9.65
N GLN A 157 -11.61 10.41 -9.46
CA GLN A 157 -10.66 10.52 -8.38
C GLN A 157 -9.25 10.31 -8.93
N ALA A 158 -8.30 11.06 -8.43
CA ALA A 158 -6.88 10.87 -8.72
C ALA A 158 -6.04 11.14 -7.47
N GLY A 159 -4.83 10.62 -7.45
CA GLY A 159 -3.87 10.93 -6.39
C GLY A 159 -2.45 10.62 -6.80
N ILE A 160 -1.53 11.36 -6.18
CA ILE A 160 -0.08 11.15 -6.27
C ILE A 160 0.46 11.06 -4.85
N LYS A 161 1.25 10.02 -4.58
CA LYS A 161 1.87 9.76 -3.29
C LYS A 161 3.37 9.62 -3.45
N ALA A 162 4.12 10.19 -2.52
CA ALA A 162 5.56 10.03 -2.41
C ALA A 162 5.92 9.64 -0.98
N LEU A 163 6.77 8.63 -0.85
CA LEU A 163 7.29 8.14 0.41
C LEU A 163 8.81 8.01 0.31
N HIS A 164 9.49 8.48 1.34
CA HIS A 164 10.89 8.20 1.61
C HIS A 164 11.02 7.63 3.02
N GLU A 165 11.75 6.54 3.16
CA GLU A 165 11.98 5.90 4.45
C GLU A 165 13.42 5.40 4.56
N THR A 166 13.99 5.58 5.76
CA THR A 166 15.23 4.92 6.17
C THR A 166 14.99 4.12 7.43
N ARG A 167 15.55 2.89 7.47
CA ARG A 167 15.52 2.00 8.63
C ARG A 167 16.94 1.59 8.99
N ASN A 168 17.30 1.70 10.24
CA ASN A 168 18.60 1.29 10.74
C ASN A 168 18.45 0.43 11.98
N SER A 169 19.13 -0.72 12.00
CA SER A 169 19.11 -1.69 13.08
C SER A 169 20.43 -2.47 13.11
N GLY A 170 20.51 -3.51 13.92
CA GLY A 170 21.67 -4.38 14.05
C GLY A 170 22.31 -4.29 15.41
N GLN A 171 23.60 -4.52 15.48
CA GLN A 171 24.35 -4.51 16.73
C GLN A 171 24.60 -3.10 17.27
N ILE A 172 24.61 -2.99 18.59
CA ILE A 172 25.02 -1.78 19.32
C ILE A 172 26.47 -1.96 19.75
N ALA A 173 27.30 -0.91 19.55
CA ALA A 173 28.68 -0.92 20.02
C ALA A 173 28.75 -0.96 21.56
N HIS A 174 29.36 -1.99 22.10
CA HIS A 174 29.71 -2.07 23.52
C HIS A 174 31.24 -1.95 23.68
N GLY A 175 31.69 -1.00 24.51
CA GLY A 175 33.10 -0.79 24.79
C GLY A 175 33.90 -0.34 23.56
N ASN A 176 35.01 -1.01 23.29
CA ASN A 176 35.98 -0.66 22.22
C ASN A 176 35.74 -1.46 20.92
N THR A 177 34.58 -2.04 20.70
CA THR A 177 34.29 -2.77 19.45
C THR A 177 34.37 -1.81 18.26
N PRO A 178 35.25 -2.07 17.27
CA PRO A 178 35.33 -1.23 16.08
C PRO A 178 34.00 -1.24 15.31
N SER A 179 33.53 -0.11 14.87
CA SER A 179 32.24 0.01 14.17
C SER A 179 32.13 -0.82 12.89
N HIS A 180 33.27 -1.07 12.21
CA HIS A 180 33.31 -1.88 10.99
C HIS A 180 33.10 -3.39 11.22
N ASP A 181 33.17 -3.86 12.46
CA ASP A 181 32.96 -5.26 12.84
C ASP A 181 31.49 -5.52 13.29
N LEU A 182 30.70 -4.46 13.44
CA LEU A 182 29.31 -4.60 13.85
C LEU A 182 28.42 -5.10 12.70
N TYR A 183 27.46 -5.95 13.04
CA TYR A 183 26.41 -6.35 12.10
C TYR A 183 25.37 -5.25 12.00
N GLU A 184 25.36 -4.54 10.90
CA GLU A 184 24.45 -3.43 10.65
C GLU A 184 23.38 -3.83 9.62
N ILE A 185 22.13 -3.39 9.86
CA ILE A 185 21.03 -3.45 8.92
C ILE A 185 20.64 -2.03 8.57
N GLY A 186 20.70 -1.70 7.28
CA GLY A 186 20.23 -0.44 6.73
C GLY A 186 19.29 -0.72 5.57
N ILE A 187 18.13 -0.05 5.54
CA ILE A 187 17.16 -0.17 4.45
C ILE A 187 16.70 1.23 4.10
N LYS A 188 16.91 1.62 2.85
CA LYS A 188 16.47 2.90 2.31
C LYS A 188 15.44 2.65 1.21
N THR A 189 14.29 3.27 1.34
CA THR A 189 13.16 3.09 0.42
C THR A 189 12.70 4.43 -0.14
N ASN A 190 12.49 4.46 -1.45
CA ASN A 190 11.74 5.51 -2.13
C ASN A 190 10.56 4.86 -2.85
N ARG A 191 9.35 5.39 -2.64
CA ARG A 191 8.16 4.87 -3.27
C ARG A 191 7.29 6.00 -3.80
N TYR A 192 6.89 5.87 -5.07
CA TYR A 192 6.01 6.81 -5.75
C TYR A 192 4.80 6.06 -6.28
N GLU A 193 3.62 6.59 -6.02
CA GLU A 193 2.37 5.99 -6.46
C GLU A 193 1.52 7.05 -7.15
N ALA A 194 0.86 6.69 -8.24
CA ALA A 194 -0.16 7.52 -8.87
C ALA A 194 -1.35 6.64 -9.26
N PHE A 195 -2.57 7.14 -9.07
CA PHE A 195 -3.77 6.44 -9.49
C PHE A 195 -4.80 7.38 -10.08
N THR A 196 -5.69 6.82 -10.90
CA THR A 196 -6.95 7.45 -11.30
C THR A 196 -8.09 6.44 -11.24
N LYS A 197 -9.26 6.92 -10.81
CA LYS A 197 -10.53 6.19 -10.87
C LYS A 197 -11.52 7.06 -11.62
N ASN A 198 -12.08 6.52 -12.68
CA ASN A 198 -13.04 7.20 -13.54
C ASN A 198 -14.30 6.36 -13.59
N ALA A 199 -15.45 6.92 -13.30
CA ALA A 199 -16.71 6.21 -13.43
C ALA A 199 -17.70 7.06 -14.23
N TYR A 200 -18.31 6.46 -15.24
CA TYR A 200 -19.40 7.06 -16.01
C TYR A 200 -20.70 6.32 -15.70
N ILE A 201 -21.72 7.08 -15.28
CA ILE A 201 -23.04 6.58 -14.90
C ILE A 201 -23.98 6.82 -16.08
N PHE A 202 -24.35 5.75 -16.77
CA PHE A 202 -25.26 5.79 -17.92
C PHE A 202 -26.72 5.90 -17.45
N ASP A 203 -27.10 5.13 -16.43
CA ASP A 203 -28.45 5.09 -15.89
C ASP A 203 -28.39 4.94 -14.37
N LYS A 204 -28.90 5.94 -13.65
CA LYS A 204 -28.93 5.95 -12.18
C LYS A 204 -29.98 5.03 -11.59
N GLU A 205 -31.10 4.82 -12.32
CA GLU A 205 -32.17 3.96 -11.84
C GLU A 205 -31.79 2.48 -11.91
N LYS A 206 -31.01 2.10 -12.93
CA LYS A 206 -30.50 0.75 -13.14
C LYS A 206 -29.08 0.55 -12.64
N ASN A 207 -28.52 1.53 -11.94
CA ASN A 207 -27.11 1.51 -11.51
C ASN A 207 -26.14 1.14 -12.65
N THR A 208 -26.48 1.48 -13.91
CA THR A 208 -25.65 1.15 -15.07
C THR A 208 -24.48 2.10 -15.14
N ASN A 209 -23.28 1.54 -14.92
CA ASN A 209 -22.04 2.31 -14.90
C ASN A 209 -20.87 1.55 -15.50
N LEU A 210 -19.86 2.31 -15.91
CA LEU A 210 -18.56 1.81 -16.36
C LEU A 210 -17.47 2.55 -15.58
N ALA A 211 -16.61 1.80 -14.91
CA ALA A 211 -15.51 2.35 -14.15
C ALA A 211 -14.17 1.89 -14.70
N LEU A 212 -13.22 2.82 -14.86
CA LEU A 212 -11.83 2.56 -15.22
C LEU A 212 -10.93 2.97 -14.07
N ILE A 213 -10.13 2.04 -13.58
CA ILE A 213 -9.12 2.25 -12.54
C ILE A 213 -7.76 2.04 -13.18
N LEU A 214 -6.85 2.99 -12.97
CA LEU A 214 -5.46 2.89 -13.37
C LEU A 214 -4.58 3.23 -12.18
N GLN A 215 -3.51 2.46 -11.96
CA GLN A 215 -2.49 2.74 -10.95
C GLN A 215 -1.10 2.42 -11.48
N GLY A 216 -0.14 3.29 -11.18
CA GLY A 216 1.28 3.05 -11.38
C GLY A 216 2.04 3.22 -10.06
N THR A 217 3.03 2.37 -9.84
CA THR A 217 3.89 2.42 -8.66
C THR A 217 5.35 2.21 -9.08
N LEU A 218 6.24 3.01 -8.51
CA LEU A 218 7.68 2.81 -8.53
C LEU A 218 8.16 2.63 -7.09
N HIS A 219 8.92 1.57 -6.84
CA HIS A 219 9.47 1.27 -5.52
C HIS A 219 10.93 0.89 -5.67
N ASN A 220 11.81 1.73 -5.11
CA ASN A 220 13.24 1.52 -5.09
C ASN A 220 13.67 1.24 -3.66
N GLN A 221 14.40 0.17 -3.44
CA GLN A 221 14.90 -0.19 -2.12
C GLN A 221 16.37 -0.60 -2.22
N ASP A 222 17.20 0.08 -1.44
CA ASP A 222 18.60 -0.27 -1.21
C ASP A 222 18.72 -0.83 0.21
N ALA A 223 19.24 -2.04 0.36
CA ALA A 223 19.33 -2.69 1.66
C ALA A 223 20.69 -3.34 1.90
N ASN A 224 21.19 -3.20 3.12
CA ASN A 224 22.31 -3.99 3.62
C ASN A 224 21.90 -4.80 4.85
N TYR A 225 22.37 -6.03 4.90
CA TYR A 225 22.21 -6.97 6.01
C TYR A 225 23.60 -7.50 6.38
N GLY A 226 24.33 -6.72 7.19
CA GLY A 226 25.74 -6.90 7.40
C GLY A 226 26.51 -6.78 6.07
N ARG A 227 27.12 -7.89 5.61
CA ARG A 227 27.88 -7.92 4.35
C ARG A 227 27.03 -8.24 3.10
N LYS A 228 25.74 -8.47 3.27
CA LYS A 228 24.83 -8.75 2.15
C LYS A 228 24.18 -7.45 1.68
N LEU A 229 24.37 -7.12 0.42
CA LEU A 229 23.71 -5.98 -0.22
C LEU A 229 22.61 -6.50 -1.14
N TYR A 230 21.44 -5.90 -1.05
CA TYR A 230 20.29 -6.21 -1.87
C TYR A 230 19.61 -4.92 -2.32
N ASP A 231 19.65 -4.68 -3.61
CA ASP A 231 19.03 -3.52 -4.23
C ASP A 231 17.92 -4.01 -5.15
N VAL A 232 16.77 -3.37 -5.11
CA VAL A 232 15.63 -3.72 -5.97
C VAL A 232 14.90 -2.48 -6.47
N ASP A 233 14.72 -2.44 -7.78
CA ASP A 233 13.83 -1.50 -8.46
C ASP A 233 12.60 -2.26 -8.94
N GLN A 234 11.46 -1.95 -8.35
CA GLN A 234 10.17 -2.53 -8.72
C GLN A 234 9.30 -1.48 -9.40
N SER A 235 8.73 -1.84 -10.55
CA SER A 235 7.67 -1.09 -11.21
C SER A 235 6.40 -1.92 -11.30
N ASN A 236 5.26 -1.34 -10.91
CA ASN A 236 3.97 -1.98 -11.04
C ASN A 236 3.01 -1.09 -11.83
N PHE A 237 2.20 -1.72 -12.67
CA PHE A 237 1.06 -1.08 -13.33
C PHE A 237 -0.17 -1.96 -13.19
N TYR A 238 -1.27 -1.37 -12.74
CA TYR A 238 -2.57 -2.01 -12.60
C TYR A 238 -3.61 -1.24 -13.39
N ALA A 239 -4.42 -1.96 -14.15
CA ALA A 239 -5.59 -1.45 -14.85
C ALA A 239 -6.80 -2.33 -14.58
N SER A 240 -7.97 -1.74 -14.36
CA SER A 240 -9.23 -2.49 -14.20
C SER A 240 -10.38 -1.71 -14.84
N LEU A 241 -11.12 -2.38 -15.70
CA LEU A 241 -12.35 -1.90 -16.32
C LEU A 241 -13.52 -2.70 -15.77
N LEU A 242 -14.48 -2.03 -15.17
CA LEU A 242 -15.62 -2.62 -14.45
C LEU A 242 -16.91 -2.10 -15.06
N PHE A 243 -17.80 -2.99 -15.44
CA PHE A 243 -19.16 -2.67 -15.87
C PHE A 243 -20.16 -3.28 -14.89
N GLU A 244 -21.13 -2.50 -14.45
CA GLU A 244 -22.20 -2.95 -13.56
C GLU A 244 -23.54 -2.44 -14.06
N THR A 245 -24.58 -3.27 -13.93
CA THR A 245 -25.96 -2.90 -14.25
C THR A 245 -26.97 -3.74 -13.48
N GLU A 246 -28.09 -3.14 -13.11
CA GLU A 246 -29.28 -3.84 -12.63
C GLU A 246 -30.22 -4.07 -13.80
N LEU A 247 -30.36 -5.34 -14.22
CA LEU A 247 -31.29 -5.74 -15.27
C LEU A 247 -32.74 -5.64 -14.79
N SER A 248 -32.95 -5.92 -13.50
CA SER A 248 -34.23 -5.73 -12.78
C SER A 248 -33.93 -5.64 -11.27
N LYS A 249 -34.95 -5.39 -10.43
CA LYS A 249 -34.82 -5.39 -8.95
C LYS A 249 -34.21 -6.67 -8.38
N GLN A 250 -34.34 -7.78 -9.10
CA GLN A 250 -33.87 -9.09 -8.65
C GLN A 250 -32.62 -9.56 -9.38
N HIS A 251 -32.24 -8.93 -10.48
CA HIS A 251 -31.18 -9.40 -11.38
C HIS A 251 -30.13 -8.32 -11.58
N SER A 252 -28.88 -8.60 -11.22
CA SER A 252 -27.74 -7.72 -11.50
C SER A 252 -26.62 -8.45 -12.22
N LEU A 253 -25.90 -7.72 -13.05
CA LEU A 253 -24.76 -8.18 -13.82
C LEU A 253 -23.57 -7.29 -13.52
N SER A 254 -22.43 -7.92 -13.22
CA SER A 254 -21.12 -7.27 -13.11
C SER A 254 -20.14 -8.00 -14.03
N ALA A 255 -19.39 -7.26 -14.82
CA ALA A 255 -18.34 -7.82 -15.68
C ALA A 255 -17.10 -6.92 -15.61
N GLY A 256 -15.93 -7.49 -15.77
CA GLY A 256 -14.71 -6.70 -15.72
C GLY A 256 -13.53 -7.36 -16.42
N LEU A 257 -12.60 -6.49 -16.79
CA LEU A 257 -11.29 -6.83 -17.32
C LEU A 257 -10.24 -6.22 -16.39
N SER A 258 -9.18 -6.93 -16.13
CA SER A 258 -8.05 -6.43 -15.36
C SER A 258 -6.73 -6.78 -16.01
N PHE A 259 -5.73 -5.98 -15.73
CA PHE A 259 -4.35 -6.23 -16.14
C PHE A 259 -3.43 -5.78 -15.02
N ASN A 260 -2.53 -6.65 -14.61
CA ASN A 260 -1.46 -6.33 -13.67
C ASN A 260 -0.11 -6.64 -14.30
N TYR A 261 0.81 -5.69 -14.21
CA TYR A 261 2.20 -5.83 -14.60
C TYR A 261 3.09 -5.55 -13.40
N ASP A 262 4.07 -6.42 -13.15
CA ASP A 262 5.16 -6.24 -12.22
C ASP A 262 6.50 -6.46 -12.94
N GLY A 263 7.39 -5.51 -12.78
CA GLY A 263 8.79 -5.62 -13.22
C GLY A 263 9.72 -5.44 -12.02
N TYR A 264 10.72 -6.31 -11.92
CA TYR A 264 11.75 -6.26 -10.86
C TYR A 264 13.12 -6.29 -11.50
N ASP A 265 13.95 -5.31 -11.17
CA ASP A 265 15.41 -5.36 -11.38
C ASP A 265 16.06 -5.54 -10.01
N GLN A 266 16.72 -6.67 -9.81
CA GLN A 266 17.25 -7.06 -8.51
C GLN A 266 18.75 -7.33 -8.61
N ASN A 267 19.51 -6.75 -7.68
CA ASN A 267 20.93 -6.94 -7.56
C ASN A 267 21.25 -7.48 -6.16
N TYR A 268 21.96 -8.58 -6.09
CA TYR A 268 22.45 -9.16 -4.85
C TYR A 268 23.95 -9.34 -4.91
N ARG A 269 24.66 -8.91 -3.88
CA ARG A 269 26.11 -9.07 -3.77
C ARG A 269 26.56 -9.15 -2.31
N LEU A 270 27.78 -9.66 -2.10
CA LEU A 270 28.50 -9.56 -0.85
C LEU A 270 29.53 -8.42 -0.94
N THR A 271 29.68 -7.62 0.11
CA THR A 271 30.58 -6.44 0.11
C THR A 271 32.06 -6.77 -0.14
N ASN A 272 32.48 -8.02 0.13
CA ASN A 272 33.85 -8.50 -0.04
C ASN A 272 34.06 -9.27 -1.37
N GLN A 273 33.06 -9.32 -2.23
CA GLN A 273 33.17 -9.95 -3.55
C GLN A 273 33.38 -8.89 -4.63
N ALA A 274 34.23 -9.19 -5.59
CA ALA A 274 34.36 -8.43 -6.83
C ALA A 274 33.01 -8.48 -7.61
N GLU A 275 32.84 -7.61 -8.59
CA GLU A 275 31.60 -7.55 -9.41
C GLU A 275 31.20 -8.88 -10.04
N GLU A 276 32.15 -9.79 -10.25
CA GLU A 276 31.88 -11.15 -10.75
C GLU A 276 30.99 -11.99 -9.82
N GLY A 277 30.90 -11.65 -8.53
CA GLY A 277 29.99 -12.29 -7.57
C GLY A 277 28.57 -11.68 -7.53
N LEU A 278 28.26 -10.71 -8.40
CA LEU A 278 26.98 -10.05 -8.45
C LEU A 278 25.93 -10.92 -9.14
N THR A 279 24.85 -11.22 -8.43
CA THR A 279 23.66 -11.85 -9.02
C THR A 279 22.67 -10.76 -9.43
N LYS A 280 22.50 -10.59 -10.74
CA LYS A 280 21.46 -9.72 -11.32
C LYS A 280 20.29 -10.57 -11.77
N LYS A 281 19.10 -10.18 -11.37
CA LYS A 281 17.86 -10.87 -11.79
C LYS A 281 16.82 -9.85 -12.20
N PHE A 282 16.42 -9.92 -13.46
CA PHE A 282 15.29 -9.17 -13.99
C PHE A 282 14.09 -10.10 -14.16
N VAL A 283 12.97 -9.75 -13.55
CA VAL A 283 11.72 -10.52 -13.60
C VAL A 283 10.60 -9.62 -14.07
N LYS A 284 9.82 -10.11 -15.05
CA LYS A 284 8.58 -9.47 -15.48
C LYS A 284 7.43 -10.45 -15.33
N GLU A 285 6.34 -9.93 -14.80
CA GLU A 285 5.09 -10.66 -14.71
C GLU A 285 3.97 -9.83 -15.35
N SER A 286 3.11 -10.47 -16.13
CA SER A 286 1.94 -9.85 -16.73
C SER A 286 0.75 -10.76 -16.55
N VAL A 287 -0.28 -10.29 -15.85
CA VAL A 287 -1.45 -11.08 -15.50
C VAL A 287 -2.71 -10.38 -16.02
N PRO A 288 -3.24 -10.77 -17.18
CA PRO A 288 -4.57 -10.37 -17.60
C PRO A 288 -5.63 -11.14 -16.84
N GLY A 289 -6.76 -10.49 -16.54
CA GLY A 289 -7.91 -11.09 -15.89
C GLY A 289 -9.22 -10.67 -16.54
N ALA A 290 -10.21 -11.52 -16.44
CA ALA A 290 -11.60 -11.22 -16.85
C ALA A 290 -12.56 -11.94 -15.91
N TYR A 291 -13.69 -11.32 -15.62
CA TYR A 291 -14.77 -11.96 -14.86
C TYR A 291 -16.14 -11.52 -15.36
N VAL A 292 -17.12 -12.38 -15.13
CA VAL A 292 -18.54 -12.08 -15.26
C VAL A 292 -19.24 -12.66 -14.03
N GLN A 293 -20.03 -11.85 -13.37
CA GLN A 293 -20.84 -12.25 -12.20
C GLN A 293 -22.28 -11.87 -12.46
N TYR A 294 -23.16 -12.84 -12.35
CA TYR A 294 -24.60 -12.63 -12.35
C TYR A 294 -25.15 -12.90 -10.94
N THR A 295 -25.94 -11.98 -10.42
CA THR A 295 -26.54 -12.10 -9.10
C THR A 295 -28.05 -12.11 -9.23
N PHE A 296 -28.71 -13.10 -8.61
CA PHE A 296 -30.15 -13.21 -8.52
C PHE A 296 -30.61 -13.11 -7.06
N ASN A 297 -31.35 -12.08 -6.75
CA ASN A 297 -31.98 -11.86 -5.44
C ASN A 297 -33.43 -12.29 -5.48
N LEU A 298 -33.74 -13.47 -4.97
CA LEU A 298 -35.12 -13.96 -4.95
C LEU A 298 -35.96 -13.14 -3.97
N ASN A 299 -35.40 -12.87 -2.79
CA ASN A 299 -35.99 -12.03 -1.75
C ASN A 299 -34.83 -11.59 -0.79
N ASP A 300 -35.15 -10.87 0.28
CA ASP A 300 -34.16 -10.39 1.26
C ASP A 300 -33.41 -11.53 2.00
N GLN A 301 -33.82 -12.78 1.84
CA GLN A 301 -33.25 -13.93 2.55
C GLN A 301 -32.44 -14.87 1.64
N LEU A 302 -32.63 -14.80 0.31
CA LEU A 302 -31.96 -15.69 -0.63
C LEU A 302 -31.36 -14.91 -1.81
N MET A 303 -30.03 -14.92 -1.87
CA MET A 303 -29.23 -14.39 -2.96
C MET A 303 -28.39 -15.52 -3.57
N LEU A 304 -28.41 -15.63 -4.89
CA LEU A 304 -27.59 -16.56 -5.67
C LEU A 304 -26.60 -15.75 -6.53
N MET A 305 -25.32 -16.13 -6.50
CA MET A 305 -24.24 -15.55 -7.33
C MET A 305 -23.60 -16.62 -8.17
#